data_ae75e1ff0c1f32f7a6074929b5e9e2bc
#
_entry.id   ae75e1ff0c1f32f7a6074929b5e9e2bc
#
_cell.length_a   1.000
_cell.length_b   1.000
_cell.length_c   1.000
_cell.angle_alpha   90.00
_cell.angle_beta   90.00
_cell.angle_gamma   90.00
#
_symmetry.space_group_name_H-M   'P 1'
#
loop_
_entity.id
_entity.type
_entity.pdbx_description
1 polymer ?
#
loop_
_entity_poly.entity_id
_entity_poly.type
_entity_poly.pdbx_seq_one_letter_code
_entity_poly.pdbx_strand_id
1 'polypeptide(L)'
;SYQELISYSSQTFYGSQLQAIKIRGVPVDEVIRFDQIDVGDAKTTRGTNEAEARFILLQLLELLEEDDPPTVGVITPFREQQTLLSKMLFSHASGADFQDRLRLKVMTFDSCQGEERQIIFYSMVATSQEDALNYVFPVDLTDAEERVEEKLKVQRLNVGFSRAEEMIWFVLSKPIATFKGSIGRVLNHYNNLLQRGDISVDLTDQNSPMEAKVLDWLQKTPFFQENRDNIEILPQFPIGDYLRQLDPTYNHPAWRVDFLVTYSTDKGSASIVIEYDGFEYHFQPGKSINVGTHERYMLESDIERQLTLESYGYRFVRINRFNLGNDPITTLSDRLSRLVDQIEGEKDVKAVEEVQAIAGGLASKELKPCTKCNCIRPQSDFFDPALNGGTGAIGRVCMACKRAAQLQKAAK
;
A
#
# COMPACT_ATOMS: atom_id res chain seq x y z
N SER A 1 -0.18 -2.57 -3.83
CA SER A 1 -1.21 -2.93 -4.84
C SER A 1 -2.48 -2.12 -4.60
N TYR A 2 -3.26 -1.87 -5.63
CA TYR A 2 -4.61 -1.35 -5.52
C TYR A 2 -5.59 -2.42 -5.02
N GLN A 3 -6.70 -2.00 -4.40
CA GLN A 3 -7.71 -2.92 -3.84
C GLN A 3 -8.30 -3.84 -4.90
N GLU A 4 -8.55 -3.32 -6.08
CA GLU A 4 -9.09 -4.08 -7.21
C GLU A 4 -8.18 -5.26 -7.57
N LEU A 5 -6.86 -5.07 -7.53
CA LEU A 5 -5.87 -6.07 -7.91
C LEU A 5 -5.83 -7.26 -6.94
N ILE A 6 -6.04 -7.01 -5.64
CA ILE A 6 -6.05 -8.06 -4.62
C ILE A 6 -7.45 -8.54 -4.27
N SER A 7 -8.50 -7.93 -4.84
CA SER A 7 -9.89 -8.18 -4.44
C SER A 7 -10.32 -9.64 -4.60
N TYR A 8 -9.92 -10.30 -5.68
CA TYR A 8 -10.21 -11.71 -5.88
C TYR A 8 -9.59 -12.58 -4.79
N SER A 9 -8.31 -12.37 -4.50
CA SER A 9 -7.61 -13.11 -3.42
C SER A 9 -8.21 -12.80 -2.06
N SER A 10 -8.52 -11.53 -1.77
CA SER A 10 -9.14 -11.11 -0.52
C SER A 10 -10.49 -11.78 -0.30
N GLN A 11 -11.39 -11.73 -1.28
CA GLN A 11 -12.73 -12.32 -1.18
C GLN A 11 -12.70 -13.85 -1.12
N THR A 12 -11.83 -14.47 -1.92
CA THR A 12 -11.85 -15.93 -2.09
C THR A 12 -11.12 -16.67 -0.97
N PHE A 13 -10.00 -16.14 -0.47
CA PHE A 13 -9.10 -16.85 0.43
C PHE A 13 -8.99 -16.25 1.82
N TYR A 14 -9.35 -14.98 1.99
CA TYR A 14 -9.15 -14.25 3.26
C TYR A 14 -10.43 -13.64 3.83
N GLY A 15 -11.61 -14.07 3.36
CA GLY A 15 -12.90 -13.60 3.87
C GLY A 15 -13.08 -12.09 3.78
N SER A 16 -12.56 -11.47 2.72
CA SER A 16 -12.56 -10.02 2.49
C SER A 16 -11.77 -9.21 3.54
N GLN A 17 -10.83 -9.85 4.24
CA GLN A 17 -10.03 -9.19 5.30
C GLN A 17 -8.74 -8.55 4.78
N LEU A 18 -8.27 -8.89 3.57
CA LEU A 18 -7.14 -8.21 2.96
C LEU A 18 -7.59 -6.84 2.48
N GLN A 19 -6.95 -5.82 3.01
CA GLN A 19 -7.13 -4.44 2.58
C GLN A 19 -5.90 -3.98 1.80
N ALA A 20 -6.12 -3.30 0.69
CA ALA A 20 -5.03 -2.71 -0.06
C ALA A 20 -4.50 -1.48 0.65
N ILE A 21 -3.21 -1.27 0.48
CA ILE A 21 -2.50 -0.11 1.04
C ILE A 21 -2.70 1.12 0.14
N LYS A 22 -2.88 0.91 -1.17
CA LYS A 22 -3.06 1.99 -2.15
C LYS A 22 -4.48 2.01 -2.71
N ILE A 23 -5.09 3.18 -2.76
CA ILE A 23 -6.31 3.43 -3.52
C ILE A 23 -5.92 4.02 -4.86
N ARG A 24 -6.50 3.48 -5.95
CA ARG A 24 -6.23 3.99 -7.28
C ARG A 24 -6.74 5.42 -7.44
N GLY A 25 -5.91 6.27 -8.03
CA GLY A 25 -6.31 7.61 -8.48
C GLY A 25 -6.52 7.66 -10.00
N VAL A 26 -6.65 6.50 -10.68
CA VAL A 26 -6.86 6.34 -12.11
C VAL A 26 -8.14 5.55 -12.37
N PRO A 27 -8.74 5.68 -13.56
CA PRO A 27 -9.86 4.86 -14.01
C PRO A 27 -9.56 3.35 -13.92
N VAL A 28 -10.60 2.53 -13.72
CA VAL A 28 -10.43 1.07 -13.53
C VAL A 28 -9.85 0.38 -14.76
N ASP A 29 -10.05 0.92 -15.96
CA ASP A 29 -9.50 0.41 -17.23
C ASP A 29 -7.99 0.68 -17.39
N GLU A 30 -7.43 1.58 -16.57
CA GLU A 30 -5.97 1.72 -16.42
C GLU A 30 -5.37 0.76 -15.38
N VAL A 31 -6.19 0.07 -14.60
CA VAL A 31 -5.76 -0.89 -13.56
C VAL A 31 -6.03 -2.34 -13.98
N ILE A 32 -7.13 -2.58 -14.70
CA ILE A 32 -7.53 -3.91 -15.17
C ILE A 32 -7.74 -3.84 -16.67
N ARG A 33 -6.95 -4.59 -17.42
CA ARG A 33 -7.04 -4.62 -18.87
C ARG A 33 -7.18 -6.04 -19.41
N PHE A 34 -8.02 -6.17 -20.43
CA PHE A 34 -8.23 -7.42 -21.17
C PHE A 34 -8.04 -7.18 -22.66
N ASP A 35 -7.14 -7.93 -23.26
CA ASP A 35 -7.01 -7.99 -24.71
C ASP A 35 -7.25 -9.41 -25.20
N GLN A 36 -8.23 -9.56 -26.08
CA GLN A 36 -8.50 -10.82 -26.76
C GLN A 36 -7.78 -10.82 -28.12
N ILE A 37 -6.82 -11.74 -28.23
CA ILE A 37 -5.92 -11.83 -29.38
C ILE A 37 -6.44 -12.88 -30.34
N ASP A 38 -6.53 -12.52 -31.62
CA ASP A 38 -6.76 -13.49 -32.68
C ASP A 38 -5.47 -14.29 -32.94
N VAL A 39 -5.58 -15.61 -32.87
CA VAL A 39 -4.45 -16.50 -33.04
C VAL A 39 -3.95 -16.47 -34.48
N GLY A 40 -4.85 -16.32 -35.50
CA GLY A 40 -4.49 -16.28 -36.88
C GLY A 40 -3.64 -17.50 -37.31
N ASP A 41 -2.53 -17.23 -37.97
CA ASP A 41 -1.55 -18.25 -38.40
C ASP A 41 -0.45 -18.54 -37.36
N ALA A 42 -0.56 -17.98 -36.15
CA ALA A 42 0.42 -18.18 -35.12
C ALA A 42 0.42 -19.63 -34.59
N LYS A 43 1.60 -20.13 -34.23
CA LYS A 43 1.72 -21.49 -33.69
C LYS A 43 1.18 -21.55 -32.26
N THR A 44 0.26 -22.47 -32.04
CA THR A 44 -0.27 -22.80 -30.73
C THR A 44 -0.09 -24.28 -30.43
N THR A 45 0.08 -24.58 -29.15
CA THR A 45 0.07 -25.93 -28.60
C THR A 45 -0.66 -25.88 -27.27
N ARG A 46 -0.78 -27.02 -26.59
CA ARG A 46 -1.35 -27.06 -25.22
C ARG A 46 -0.64 -26.14 -24.23
N GLY A 47 0.66 -25.89 -24.41
CA GLY A 47 1.47 -25.12 -23.46
C GLY A 47 2.08 -23.85 -24.04
N THR A 48 1.85 -23.51 -25.31
CA THR A 48 2.40 -22.32 -25.97
C THR A 48 1.39 -21.61 -26.86
N ASN A 49 1.47 -20.28 -26.89
CA ASN A 49 0.70 -19.41 -27.75
C ASN A 49 1.59 -18.26 -28.25
N GLU A 50 2.02 -18.38 -29.53
CA GLU A 50 2.93 -17.40 -30.13
C GLU A 50 2.24 -16.07 -30.40
N ALA A 51 0.91 -16.04 -30.61
CA ALA A 51 0.16 -14.80 -30.80
C ALA A 51 0.17 -13.92 -29.54
N GLU A 52 -0.09 -14.53 -28.40
CA GLU A 52 0.00 -13.82 -27.11
C GLU A 52 1.42 -13.30 -26.83
N ALA A 53 2.44 -14.13 -27.14
CA ALA A 53 3.83 -13.73 -26.94
C ALA A 53 4.23 -12.53 -27.83
N ARG A 54 3.79 -12.51 -29.10
CA ARG A 54 4.01 -11.38 -30.01
C ARG A 54 3.29 -10.13 -29.57
N PHE A 55 2.05 -10.25 -29.11
CA PHE A 55 1.29 -9.13 -28.57
C PHE A 55 2.02 -8.51 -27.37
N ILE A 56 2.44 -9.32 -26.41
CA ILE A 56 3.18 -8.85 -25.22
C ILE A 56 4.47 -8.15 -25.65
N LEU A 57 5.21 -8.67 -26.63
CA LEU A 57 6.42 -8.00 -27.14
C LEU A 57 6.10 -6.58 -27.65
N LEU A 58 5.01 -6.42 -28.41
CA LEU A 58 4.62 -5.10 -28.92
C LEU A 58 4.27 -4.14 -27.79
N GLN A 59 3.54 -4.60 -26.79
CA GLN A 59 3.19 -3.76 -25.64
C GLN A 59 4.42 -3.38 -24.81
N LEU A 60 5.39 -4.27 -24.64
CA LEU A 60 6.65 -3.96 -23.95
C LEU A 60 7.48 -2.91 -24.71
N LEU A 61 7.44 -2.90 -26.04
CA LEU A 61 8.10 -1.88 -26.84
C LEU A 61 7.44 -0.51 -26.66
N GLU A 62 6.10 -0.46 -26.58
CA GLU A 62 5.35 0.78 -26.29
C GLU A 62 5.69 1.32 -24.89
N LEU A 63 5.71 0.46 -23.88
CA LEU A 63 6.08 0.87 -22.51
C LEU A 63 7.52 1.39 -22.39
N LEU A 64 8.44 0.94 -23.23
CA LEU A 64 9.82 1.46 -23.26
C LEU A 64 9.92 2.91 -23.76
N GLU A 65 8.92 3.41 -24.49
CA GLU A 65 8.91 4.78 -25.00
C GLU A 65 8.54 5.80 -23.93
N GLU A 66 8.04 5.35 -22.76
CA GLU A 66 7.77 6.23 -21.63
C GLU A 66 9.06 6.80 -21.01
N ASP A 67 8.98 8.03 -20.49
CA ASP A 67 10.13 8.70 -19.84
C ASP A 67 10.58 7.94 -18.58
N ASP A 68 9.62 7.46 -17.78
CA ASP A 68 9.84 6.62 -16.60
C ASP A 68 9.07 5.30 -16.75
N PRO A 69 9.63 4.32 -17.47
CA PRO A 69 8.91 3.10 -17.80
C PRO A 69 8.69 2.22 -16.57
N PRO A 70 7.49 1.61 -16.44
CA PRO A 70 7.11 0.81 -15.27
C PRO A 70 7.89 -0.50 -15.19
N THR A 71 7.97 -1.07 -14.00
CA THR A 71 8.47 -2.43 -13.83
C THR A 71 7.44 -3.45 -14.31
N VAL A 72 7.86 -4.45 -15.08
CA VAL A 72 6.95 -5.39 -15.75
C VAL A 72 7.23 -6.84 -15.41
N GLY A 73 6.16 -7.59 -15.15
CA GLY A 73 6.18 -9.04 -15.05
C GLY A 73 5.27 -9.68 -16.11
N VAL A 74 5.67 -10.85 -16.58
CA VAL A 74 4.81 -11.70 -17.41
C VAL A 74 4.62 -13.02 -16.70
N ILE A 75 3.38 -13.38 -16.38
CA ILE A 75 3.03 -14.63 -15.72
C ILE A 75 2.24 -15.52 -16.68
N THR A 76 2.60 -16.79 -16.76
CA THR A 76 1.94 -17.77 -17.60
C THR A 76 1.74 -19.09 -16.88
N PRO A 77 0.70 -19.90 -17.24
CA PRO A 77 0.47 -21.21 -16.61
C PRO A 77 1.53 -22.24 -16.94
N PHE A 78 2.19 -22.15 -18.10
CA PHE A 78 3.04 -23.23 -18.62
C PHE A 78 4.50 -22.82 -18.79
N ARG A 79 5.42 -23.72 -18.44
CA ARG A 79 6.87 -23.52 -18.60
C ARG A 79 7.27 -23.38 -20.06
N GLU A 80 6.57 -24.05 -20.96
CA GLU A 80 6.78 -23.96 -22.40
C GLU A 80 6.53 -22.53 -22.90
N GLN A 81 5.47 -21.89 -22.44
CA GLN A 81 5.17 -20.48 -22.76
C GLN A 81 6.19 -19.53 -22.12
N GLN A 82 6.60 -19.78 -20.88
CA GLN A 82 7.65 -19.02 -20.25
C GLN A 82 8.96 -19.08 -21.07
N THR A 83 9.32 -20.26 -21.56
CA THR A 83 10.52 -20.45 -22.41
C THR A 83 10.38 -19.72 -23.73
N LEU A 84 9.22 -19.81 -24.37
CA LEU A 84 8.93 -19.10 -25.62
C LEU A 84 9.04 -17.59 -25.44
N LEU A 85 8.36 -17.04 -24.43
CA LEU A 85 8.42 -15.62 -24.08
C LEU A 85 9.85 -15.18 -23.76
N SER A 86 10.56 -15.90 -22.88
CA SER A 86 11.92 -15.55 -22.52
C SER A 86 12.84 -15.51 -23.74
N LYS A 87 12.74 -16.52 -24.63
CA LYS A 87 13.52 -16.55 -25.86
C LYS A 87 13.17 -15.39 -26.78
N MET A 88 11.88 -15.10 -27.00
CA MET A 88 11.44 -14.04 -27.89
C MET A 88 11.86 -12.66 -27.37
N LEU A 89 11.61 -12.38 -26.10
CA LEU A 89 11.81 -11.07 -25.49
C LEU A 89 13.29 -10.75 -25.30
N PHE A 90 14.07 -11.67 -24.73
CA PHE A 90 15.48 -11.41 -24.41
C PHE A 90 16.43 -11.58 -25.61
N SER A 91 15.96 -12.23 -26.72
CA SER A 91 16.69 -12.24 -27.99
C SER A 91 16.32 -11.08 -28.91
N HIS A 92 15.34 -10.25 -28.55
CA HIS A 92 14.99 -9.05 -29.32
C HIS A 92 16.10 -7.97 -29.20
N ALA A 93 16.15 -7.06 -30.17
CA ALA A 93 17.13 -5.95 -30.16
C ALA A 93 17.05 -5.10 -28.88
N SER A 94 15.84 -4.91 -28.34
CA SER A 94 15.55 -4.21 -27.08
C SER A 94 15.64 -5.11 -25.84
N GLY A 95 16.15 -6.33 -25.96
CA GLY A 95 16.15 -7.29 -24.85
C GLY A 95 16.93 -6.82 -23.61
N ALA A 96 18.01 -6.04 -23.79
CA ALA A 96 18.73 -5.39 -22.72
C ALA A 96 17.88 -4.31 -22.03
N ASP A 97 17.21 -3.46 -22.82
CA ASP A 97 16.34 -2.40 -22.28
C ASP A 97 15.15 -2.98 -21.50
N PHE A 98 14.59 -4.12 -21.93
CA PHE A 98 13.56 -4.83 -21.17
C PHE A 98 14.07 -5.26 -19.78
N GLN A 99 15.34 -5.69 -19.67
CA GLN A 99 15.92 -6.07 -18.38
C GLN A 99 16.27 -4.85 -17.51
N ASP A 100 16.86 -3.82 -18.10
CA ASP A 100 17.43 -2.70 -17.35
C ASP A 100 16.36 -1.66 -16.99
N ARG A 101 15.49 -1.29 -17.95
CA ARG A 101 14.51 -0.23 -17.77
C ARG A 101 13.16 -0.74 -17.26
N LEU A 102 12.61 -1.83 -17.85
CA LEU A 102 11.36 -2.43 -17.39
C LEU A 102 11.55 -3.41 -16.23
N ARG A 103 12.78 -3.76 -15.87
CA ARG A 103 13.10 -4.84 -14.89
C ARG A 103 12.29 -6.10 -15.18
N LEU A 104 12.15 -6.42 -16.47
CA LEU A 104 11.26 -7.46 -16.99
C LEU A 104 11.60 -8.82 -16.39
N LYS A 105 10.56 -9.51 -15.90
CA LYS A 105 10.65 -10.90 -15.46
C LYS A 105 9.55 -11.75 -16.05
N VAL A 106 9.93 -12.88 -16.64
CA VAL A 106 8.98 -13.86 -17.19
C VAL A 106 8.88 -15.05 -16.23
N MET A 107 7.70 -15.33 -15.73
CA MET A 107 7.44 -16.25 -14.62
C MET A 107 6.32 -17.24 -14.96
N THR A 108 6.28 -18.34 -14.23
CA THR A 108 5.07 -19.17 -14.13
C THR A 108 4.35 -18.87 -12.83
N PHE A 109 3.11 -19.34 -12.69
CA PHE A 109 2.34 -19.27 -11.43
C PHE A 109 3.06 -19.98 -10.27
N ASP A 110 3.99 -20.92 -10.55
CA ASP A 110 4.82 -21.58 -9.53
C ASP A 110 6.02 -20.75 -9.11
N SER A 111 6.55 -19.91 -9.98
CA SER A 111 7.81 -19.18 -9.75
C SER A 111 7.63 -17.70 -9.45
N CYS A 112 6.40 -17.20 -9.39
CA CYS A 112 6.11 -15.78 -9.14
C CYS A 112 6.03 -15.41 -7.65
N GLN A 113 6.22 -16.34 -6.75
CA GLN A 113 6.13 -16.07 -5.31
C GLN A 113 7.24 -15.10 -4.87
N GLY A 114 6.84 -14.03 -4.18
CA GLY A 114 7.75 -12.98 -3.70
C GLY A 114 8.16 -11.95 -4.77
N GLU A 115 7.64 -12.06 -5.98
CA GLU A 115 7.93 -11.12 -7.06
C GLU A 115 6.73 -10.19 -7.27
N GLU A 116 6.94 -8.89 -7.16
CA GLU A 116 5.94 -7.86 -7.42
C GLU A 116 6.43 -6.92 -8.51
N ARG A 117 5.53 -6.43 -9.36
CA ARG A 117 5.80 -5.48 -10.43
C ARG A 117 4.62 -4.52 -10.58
N GLN A 118 4.90 -3.33 -11.06
CA GLN A 118 3.84 -2.36 -11.33
C GLN A 118 2.83 -2.91 -12.31
N ILE A 119 3.28 -3.49 -13.43
CA ILE A 119 2.41 -4.12 -14.42
C ILE A 119 2.67 -5.63 -14.49
N ILE A 120 1.59 -6.42 -14.43
CA ILE A 120 1.66 -7.87 -14.66
C ILE A 120 0.81 -8.25 -15.89
N PHE A 121 1.46 -8.75 -16.91
CA PHE A 121 0.80 -9.44 -18.02
C PHE A 121 0.52 -10.89 -17.66
N TYR A 122 -0.70 -11.35 -17.91
CA TYR A 122 -1.08 -12.75 -17.81
C TYR A 122 -1.30 -13.33 -19.20
N SER A 123 -0.32 -14.10 -19.71
CA SER A 123 -0.45 -14.87 -20.95
C SER A 123 -1.13 -16.20 -20.63
N MET A 124 -2.43 -16.29 -20.94
CA MET A 124 -3.26 -17.44 -20.52
C MET A 124 -3.16 -18.66 -21.42
N VAL A 125 -2.59 -18.51 -22.60
CA VAL A 125 -2.25 -19.57 -23.59
C VAL A 125 -3.48 -20.23 -24.22
N ALA A 126 -4.54 -20.48 -23.46
CA ALA A 126 -5.71 -21.25 -23.86
C ALA A 126 -6.41 -20.63 -25.06
N THR A 127 -6.71 -21.46 -26.04
CA THR A 127 -7.51 -21.14 -27.25
C THR A 127 -8.86 -21.87 -27.24
N SER A 128 -9.71 -21.61 -28.22
CA SER A 128 -10.98 -22.35 -28.38
C SER A 128 -10.77 -23.82 -28.72
N GLN A 129 -9.60 -24.17 -29.25
CA GLN A 129 -9.26 -25.54 -29.66
C GLN A 129 -8.43 -26.29 -28.61
N GLU A 130 -7.56 -25.57 -27.91
CA GLU A 130 -6.61 -26.12 -26.93
C GLU A 130 -6.77 -25.42 -25.58
N ASP A 131 -7.21 -26.15 -24.57
CA ASP A 131 -7.34 -25.66 -23.19
C ASP A 131 -6.82 -26.72 -22.21
N ALA A 132 -5.75 -26.41 -21.55
CA ALA A 132 -5.11 -27.26 -20.56
C ALA A 132 -5.00 -26.59 -19.17
N LEU A 133 -5.76 -25.51 -18.91
CA LEU A 133 -5.68 -24.73 -17.68
C LEU A 133 -6.07 -25.49 -16.42
N ASN A 134 -6.90 -26.53 -16.54
CA ASN A 134 -7.30 -27.42 -15.44
C ASN A 134 -6.14 -28.28 -14.90
N TYR A 135 -5.03 -28.41 -15.63
CA TYR A 135 -3.80 -29.02 -15.09
C TYR A 135 -3.07 -28.10 -14.11
N VAL A 136 -3.23 -26.78 -14.26
CA VAL A 136 -2.53 -25.78 -13.44
C VAL A 136 -3.43 -25.25 -12.33
N PHE A 137 -4.70 -25.03 -12.63
CA PHE A 137 -5.69 -24.45 -11.72
C PHE A 137 -6.74 -25.46 -11.27
N PRO A 138 -7.29 -25.34 -10.07
CA PRO A 138 -8.35 -26.25 -9.61
C PRO A 138 -9.64 -26.02 -10.41
N VAL A 139 -10.39 -27.08 -10.65
CA VAL A 139 -11.72 -26.98 -11.26
C VAL A 139 -12.70 -26.37 -10.25
N ASP A 140 -12.64 -26.83 -9.01
CA ASP A 140 -13.42 -26.27 -7.90
C ASP A 140 -12.54 -26.00 -6.69
N LEU A 141 -12.91 -24.97 -5.91
CA LEU A 141 -12.20 -24.59 -4.68
C LEU A 141 -12.66 -25.39 -3.47
N THR A 142 -13.90 -25.92 -3.49
CA THR A 142 -14.50 -26.68 -2.37
C THR A 142 -13.87 -28.06 -2.19
N ASP A 143 -13.42 -28.71 -3.27
CA ASP A 143 -12.80 -30.05 -3.22
C ASP A 143 -11.30 -30.01 -2.93
N ALA A 144 -10.72 -28.81 -2.78
CA ALA A 144 -9.26 -28.62 -2.67
C ALA A 144 -8.68 -28.97 -1.30
N GLU A 145 -9.50 -29.22 -0.28
CA GLU A 145 -9.01 -29.51 1.08
C GLU A 145 -8.51 -30.94 1.27
N GLU A 146 -8.90 -31.87 0.42
CA GLU A 146 -8.60 -33.30 0.60
C GLU A 146 -7.32 -33.79 -0.07
N ARG A 147 -6.81 -33.12 -1.12
CA ARG A 147 -5.64 -33.55 -1.90
C ARG A 147 -4.52 -32.54 -1.94
N VAL A 148 -3.28 -32.97 -1.70
CA VAL A 148 -2.08 -32.10 -1.71
C VAL A 148 -1.91 -31.39 -3.05
N GLU A 149 -2.17 -32.07 -4.18
CA GLU A 149 -2.06 -31.48 -5.51
C GLU A 149 -3.07 -30.35 -5.74
N GLU A 150 -4.30 -30.53 -5.27
CA GLU A 150 -5.33 -29.48 -5.39
C GLU A 150 -5.02 -28.28 -4.48
N LYS A 151 -4.47 -28.49 -3.28
CA LYS A 151 -3.98 -27.40 -2.42
C LYS A 151 -2.90 -26.56 -3.12
N LEU A 152 -1.98 -27.20 -3.83
CA LEU A 152 -0.95 -26.48 -4.60
C LEU A 152 -1.58 -25.65 -5.75
N LYS A 153 -2.59 -26.18 -6.43
CA LYS A 153 -3.30 -25.42 -7.48
C LYS A 153 -4.05 -24.22 -6.91
N VAL A 154 -4.66 -24.35 -5.74
CA VAL A 154 -5.32 -23.24 -5.02
C VAL A 154 -4.30 -22.18 -4.60
N GLN A 155 -3.16 -22.60 -4.10
CA GLN A 155 -2.08 -21.70 -3.72
C GLN A 155 -1.54 -20.92 -4.92
N ARG A 156 -1.36 -21.57 -6.08
CA ARG A 156 -0.98 -20.90 -7.35
C ARG A 156 -1.97 -19.81 -7.72
N LEU A 157 -3.26 -20.10 -7.63
CA LEU A 157 -4.32 -19.15 -7.95
C LEU A 157 -4.26 -17.92 -7.03
N ASN A 158 -4.12 -18.14 -5.71
CA ASN A 158 -4.03 -17.06 -4.73
C ASN A 158 -2.77 -16.20 -4.93
N VAL A 159 -1.61 -16.83 -4.97
CA VAL A 159 -0.32 -16.14 -5.10
C VAL A 159 -0.17 -15.48 -6.46
N GLY A 160 -0.61 -16.15 -7.53
CA GLY A 160 -0.42 -15.67 -8.90
C GLY A 160 -1.13 -14.36 -9.19
N PHE A 161 -2.37 -14.20 -8.73
CA PHE A 161 -3.19 -13.01 -9.01
C PHE A 161 -3.06 -11.88 -7.96
N SER A 162 -2.05 -11.94 -7.11
CA SER A 162 -1.74 -10.89 -6.14
C SER A 162 -0.35 -10.23 -6.37
N ARG A 163 0.19 -10.30 -7.59
CA ARG A 163 1.55 -9.86 -7.91
C ARG A 163 1.66 -8.47 -8.52
N ALA A 164 0.55 -7.92 -9.01
CA ALA A 164 0.52 -6.58 -9.59
C ALA A 164 0.42 -5.51 -8.51
N GLU A 165 1.19 -4.44 -8.66
CA GLU A 165 1.11 -3.26 -7.80
C GLU A 165 0.13 -2.22 -8.34
N GLU A 166 0.10 -2.03 -9.69
CA GLU A 166 -0.66 -0.96 -10.35
C GLU A 166 -1.59 -1.46 -11.44
N MET A 167 -1.18 -2.44 -12.27
CA MET A 167 -2.01 -2.93 -13.37
C MET A 167 -1.94 -4.45 -13.55
N ILE A 168 -3.11 -5.05 -13.76
CA ILE A 168 -3.28 -6.41 -14.29
C ILE A 168 -3.69 -6.33 -15.76
N TRP A 169 -2.95 -7.04 -16.62
CA TRP A 169 -3.23 -7.08 -18.05
C TRP A 169 -3.40 -8.53 -18.54
N PHE A 170 -4.63 -8.93 -18.75
CA PHE A 170 -4.95 -10.26 -19.25
C PHE A 170 -4.86 -10.31 -20.77
N VAL A 171 -4.02 -11.22 -21.29
CA VAL A 171 -3.87 -11.52 -22.73
C VAL A 171 -4.50 -12.88 -22.96
N LEU A 172 -5.59 -12.90 -23.73
CA LEU A 172 -6.46 -14.06 -23.92
C LEU A 172 -6.58 -14.38 -25.40
N SER A 173 -6.71 -15.66 -25.77
CA SER A 173 -6.93 -16.10 -27.16
C SER A 173 -8.28 -16.79 -27.35
N LYS A 174 -9.19 -16.60 -26.39
CA LYS A 174 -10.60 -16.99 -26.50
C LYS A 174 -11.46 -16.10 -25.60
N PRO A 175 -12.80 -16.03 -25.84
CA PRO A 175 -13.69 -15.20 -25.04
C PRO A 175 -13.71 -15.58 -23.56
N ILE A 176 -13.77 -14.59 -22.66
CA ILE A 176 -13.79 -14.77 -21.19
C ILE A 176 -14.88 -15.78 -20.78
N ALA A 177 -16.08 -15.68 -21.34
CA ALA A 177 -17.21 -16.56 -21.03
C ALA A 177 -16.95 -18.06 -21.30
N THR A 178 -15.92 -18.39 -22.09
CA THR A 178 -15.57 -19.79 -22.43
C THR A 178 -14.57 -20.41 -21.46
N PHE A 179 -13.96 -19.62 -20.57
CA PHE A 179 -13.09 -20.13 -19.51
C PHE A 179 -13.94 -20.77 -18.40
N LYS A 180 -13.53 -21.96 -17.97
CA LYS A 180 -14.25 -22.77 -16.96
C LYS A 180 -13.46 -22.87 -15.66
N GLY A 181 -14.12 -23.38 -14.62
CA GLY A 181 -13.49 -23.64 -13.33
C GLY A 181 -13.08 -22.37 -12.59
N SER A 182 -12.09 -22.50 -11.73
CA SER A 182 -11.60 -21.39 -10.90
C SER A 182 -11.02 -20.24 -11.72
N ILE A 183 -10.33 -20.53 -12.83
CA ILE A 183 -9.79 -19.49 -13.70
C ILE A 183 -10.91 -18.69 -14.38
N GLY A 184 -12.00 -19.33 -14.78
CA GLY A 184 -13.17 -18.62 -15.30
C GLY A 184 -13.77 -17.67 -14.24
N ARG A 185 -13.81 -18.09 -12.98
CA ARG A 185 -14.25 -17.22 -11.87
C ARG A 185 -13.32 -16.01 -11.70
N VAL A 186 -12.00 -16.19 -11.75
CA VAL A 186 -11.02 -15.08 -11.69
C VAL A 186 -11.25 -14.07 -12.80
N LEU A 187 -11.27 -14.54 -14.05
CA LEU A 187 -11.43 -13.66 -15.21
C LEU A 187 -12.78 -12.91 -15.20
N ASN A 188 -13.86 -13.62 -14.83
CA ASN A 188 -15.17 -12.98 -14.68
C ASN A 188 -15.20 -11.97 -13.52
N HIS A 189 -14.51 -12.24 -12.40
CA HIS A 189 -14.41 -11.29 -11.29
C HIS A 189 -13.80 -9.97 -11.76
N TYR A 190 -12.61 -10.01 -12.37
CA TYR A 190 -11.94 -8.80 -12.86
C TYR A 190 -12.70 -8.13 -14.01
N ASN A 191 -13.32 -8.90 -14.91
CA ASN A 191 -14.15 -8.34 -15.96
C ASN A 191 -15.41 -7.64 -15.41
N ASN A 192 -16.02 -8.17 -14.36
CA ASN A 192 -17.14 -7.53 -13.68
C ASN A 192 -16.71 -6.23 -12.99
N LEU A 193 -15.53 -6.17 -12.38
CA LEU A 193 -14.98 -4.93 -11.83
C LEU A 193 -14.81 -3.88 -12.93
N LEU A 194 -14.23 -4.26 -14.07
CA LEU A 194 -14.06 -3.38 -15.21
C LEU A 194 -15.41 -2.88 -15.77
N GLN A 195 -16.42 -3.74 -15.89
CA GLN A 195 -17.74 -3.37 -16.39
C GLN A 195 -18.57 -2.51 -15.43
N ARG A 196 -18.36 -2.66 -14.12
CA ARG A 196 -19.00 -1.80 -13.12
C ARG A 196 -18.48 -0.37 -13.14
N GLY A 197 -17.33 -0.15 -13.77
CA GLY A 197 -16.70 1.17 -13.88
C GLY A 197 -16.13 1.66 -12.55
N ASP A 198 -16.00 2.98 -12.44
CA ASP A 198 -15.40 3.64 -11.28
C ASP A 198 -16.29 3.68 -10.01
N ILE A 199 -17.18 2.73 -9.85
CA ILE A 199 -17.83 2.55 -8.56
C ILE A 199 -16.76 1.97 -7.64
N SER A 200 -16.33 2.76 -6.66
CA SER A 200 -15.48 2.31 -5.55
C SER A 200 -16.21 1.22 -4.77
N VAL A 201 -16.00 -0.03 -5.18
CA VAL A 201 -16.73 -1.18 -4.67
C VAL A 201 -16.07 -1.62 -3.36
N ASP A 202 -16.85 -1.70 -2.31
CA ASP A 202 -16.60 -2.42 -1.05
C ASP A 202 -15.43 -1.95 -0.15
N LEU A 203 -14.93 -0.73 -0.31
CA LEU A 203 -13.94 -0.17 0.64
C LEU A 203 -14.61 0.54 1.84
N THR A 204 -15.90 0.80 1.73
CA THR A 204 -16.71 1.44 2.77
C THR A 204 -17.77 0.48 3.28
N ASP A 205 -18.34 0.74 4.45
CA ASP A 205 -19.49 -0.03 4.92
C ASP A 205 -20.61 0.05 3.87
N GLN A 206 -21.05 -1.11 3.34
CA GLN A 206 -22.15 -1.19 2.37
C GLN A 206 -23.44 -0.55 2.89
N ASN A 207 -23.56 -0.37 4.20
CA ASN A 207 -24.66 0.31 4.85
C ASN A 207 -24.50 1.84 4.92
N SER A 208 -23.35 2.38 4.51
CA SER A 208 -23.06 3.81 4.52
C SER A 208 -22.85 4.40 3.11
N PRO A 209 -23.92 4.73 2.40
CA PRO A 209 -23.84 5.37 1.06
C PRO A 209 -23.05 6.68 1.04
N MET A 210 -22.94 7.35 2.20
CA MET A 210 -22.20 8.61 2.31
C MET A 210 -20.70 8.39 2.37
N GLU A 211 -20.22 7.34 3.00
CA GLU A 211 -18.79 7.00 2.98
C GLU A 211 -18.29 6.73 1.56
N ALA A 212 -19.08 5.99 0.76
CA ALA A 212 -18.74 5.77 -0.65
C ALA A 212 -18.61 7.09 -1.43
N LYS A 213 -19.51 8.08 -1.17
CA LYS A 213 -19.41 9.40 -1.78
C LYS A 213 -18.20 10.19 -1.28
N VAL A 214 -17.89 10.10 0.01
CA VAL A 214 -16.72 10.79 0.58
C VAL A 214 -15.45 10.25 -0.04
N LEU A 215 -15.34 8.94 -0.21
CA LEU A 215 -14.21 8.31 -0.88
C LEU A 215 -14.06 8.79 -2.33
N ASP A 216 -15.17 8.83 -3.08
CA ASP A 216 -15.18 9.35 -4.45
C ASP A 216 -14.75 10.83 -4.51
N TRP A 217 -15.21 11.66 -3.59
CA TRP A 217 -14.77 13.06 -3.49
C TRP A 217 -13.28 13.19 -3.17
N LEU A 218 -12.78 12.40 -2.18
CA LEU A 218 -11.36 12.41 -1.81
C LEU A 218 -10.46 12.08 -2.98
N GLN A 219 -10.80 11.03 -3.73
CA GLN A 219 -10.04 10.61 -4.91
C GLN A 219 -10.02 11.66 -6.02
N LYS A 220 -11.09 12.45 -6.16
CA LYS A 220 -11.24 13.53 -7.15
C LYS A 220 -10.62 14.86 -6.71
N THR A 221 -10.17 14.99 -5.47
CA THR A 221 -9.53 16.23 -5.02
C THR A 221 -8.23 16.52 -5.79
N PRO A 222 -7.98 17.77 -6.20
CA PRO A 222 -6.66 18.16 -6.72
C PRO A 222 -5.51 17.75 -5.80
N PHE A 223 -5.70 17.92 -4.49
CA PHE A 223 -4.72 17.49 -3.48
C PHE A 223 -4.33 16.02 -3.62
N PHE A 224 -5.30 15.12 -3.77
CA PHE A 224 -5.03 13.69 -3.96
C PHE A 224 -4.35 13.42 -5.29
N GLN A 225 -4.84 14.02 -6.39
CA GLN A 225 -4.30 13.81 -7.73
C GLN A 225 -2.83 14.27 -7.87
N GLU A 226 -2.48 15.40 -7.24
CA GLU A 226 -1.13 15.96 -7.26
C GLU A 226 -0.15 15.20 -6.35
N ASN A 227 -0.65 14.52 -5.32
CA ASN A 227 0.17 13.83 -4.31
C ASN A 227 -0.05 12.31 -4.31
N ARG A 228 -0.53 11.75 -5.39
CA ARG A 228 -0.99 10.38 -5.53
C ARG A 228 0.01 9.33 -5.04
N ASP A 229 1.30 9.52 -5.34
CA ASP A 229 2.36 8.58 -4.97
C ASP A 229 2.74 8.67 -3.48
N ASN A 230 2.30 9.73 -2.82
CA ASN A 230 2.61 10.04 -1.43
C ASN A 230 1.43 9.86 -0.48
N ILE A 231 0.24 9.50 -1.00
CA ILE A 231 -1.00 9.38 -0.22
C ILE A 231 -1.49 7.95 -0.21
N GLU A 232 -1.82 7.47 0.98
CA GLU A 232 -2.52 6.23 1.24
C GLU A 232 -3.84 6.54 1.94
N ILE A 233 -4.95 5.93 1.49
CA ILE A 233 -6.26 6.06 2.15
C ILE A 233 -6.72 4.67 2.59
N LEU A 234 -6.95 4.50 3.89
CA LEU A 234 -7.43 3.27 4.51
C LEU A 234 -8.87 3.48 5.01
N PRO A 235 -9.90 3.00 4.27
CA PRO A 235 -11.28 3.07 4.71
C PRO A 235 -11.54 2.14 5.89
N GLN A 236 -12.47 2.53 6.76
CA GLN A 236 -12.93 1.72 7.89
C GLN A 236 -11.78 1.18 8.77
N PHE A 237 -10.73 2.02 8.97
CA PHE A 237 -9.52 1.58 9.64
C PHE A 237 -9.75 1.31 11.14
N PRO A 238 -9.40 0.10 11.65
CA PRO A 238 -9.59 -0.31 13.04
C PRO A 238 -8.53 0.32 13.96
N ILE A 239 -8.53 1.64 14.10
CA ILE A 239 -7.49 2.43 14.77
C ILE A 239 -7.30 2.04 16.23
N GLY A 240 -8.37 1.65 16.94
CA GLY A 240 -8.28 1.22 18.33
C GLY A 240 -7.52 -0.10 18.50
N ASP A 241 -7.73 -1.06 17.60
CA ASP A 241 -7.00 -2.33 17.63
C ASP A 241 -5.54 -2.15 17.21
N TYR A 242 -5.28 -1.25 16.26
CA TYR A 242 -3.94 -0.87 15.86
C TYR A 242 -3.17 -0.20 17.03
N LEU A 243 -3.80 0.74 17.74
CA LEU A 243 -3.17 1.40 18.90
C LEU A 243 -2.89 0.45 20.04
N ARG A 244 -3.77 -0.54 20.28
CA ARG A 244 -3.50 -1.59 21.31
C ARG A 244 -2.25 -2.42 21.01
N GLN A 245 -1.92 -2.61 19.73
CA GLN A 245 -0.71 -3.34 19.35
C GLN A 245 0.55 -2.49 19.57
N LEU A 246 0.45 -1.17 19.40
CA LEU A 246 1.57 -0.24 19.55
C LEU A 246 1.81 0.20 21.00
N ASP A 247 0.73 0.42 21.75
CA ASP A 247 0.75 0.91 23.12
C ASP A 247 0.03 -0.05 24.07
N PRO A 248 0.76 -0.85 24.86
CA PRO A 248 0.18 -1.76 25.83
C PRO A 248 -0.67 -1.06 26.92
N THR A 249 -0.54 0.26 27.07
CA THR A 249 -1.32 1.05 28.03
C THR A 249 -2.63 1.59 27.45
N TYR A 250 -2.87 1.40 26.15
CA TYR A 250 -4.11 1.80 25.48
C TYR A 250 -5.31 1.05 26.08
N ASN A 251 -6.19 1.76 26.76
CA ASN A 251 -7.37 1.21 27.45
C ASN A 251 -8.71 1.73 26.91
N HIS A 252 -8.69 2.42 25.78
CA HIS A 252 -9.90 2.91 25.11
C HIS A 252 -10.56 1.83 24.24
N PRO A 253 -11.81 2.05 23.78
CA PRO A 253 -12.52 1.12 22.91
C PRO A 253 -11.77 0.79 21.61
N ALA A 254 -12.16 -0.31 20.98
CA ALA A 254 -11.70 -0.69 19.63
C ALA A 254 -12.38 0.21 18.57
N TRP A 255 -12.00 1.47 18.56
CA TRP A 255 -12.57 2.42 17.61
C TRP A 255 -12.19 2.09 16.18
N ARG A 256 -13.12 2.40 15.28
CA ARG A 256 -12.90 2.38 13.84
C ARG A 256 -13.15 3.77 13.30
N VAL A 257 -12.34 4.22 12.36
CA VAL A 257 -12.48 5.53 11.69
C VAL A 257 -12.92 5.32 10.25
N ASP A 258 -13.70 6.26 9.69
CA ASP A 258 -14.22 6.13 8.34
C ASP A 258 -13.09 6.06 7.33
N PHE A 259 -12.11 6.96 7.45
CA PHE A 259 -10.89 6.95 6.62
C PHE A 259 -9.67 7.36 7.44
N LEU A 260 -8.60 6.60 7.30
CA LEU A 260 -7.27 7.05 7.69
C LEU A 260 -6.48 7.38 6.42
N VAL A 261 -6.07 8.64 6.30
CA VAL A 261 -5.24 9.13 5.20
C VAL A 261 -3.83 9.32 5.71
N THR A 262 -2.87 8.63 5.12
CA THR A 262 -1.46 8.82 5.40
C THR A 262 -0.81 9.55 4.23
N TYR A 263 -0.18 10.68 4.50
CA TYR A 263 0.60 11.46 3.55
C TYR A 263 2.07 11.37 3.94
N SER A 264 2.93 10.97 3.02
CA SER A 264 4.36 10.73 3.26
C SER A 264 5.22 11.45 2.22
N THR A 265 6.19 12.24 2.68
CA THR A 265 7.18 12.91 1.85
C THR A 265 8.58 12.72 2.43
N ASP A 266 9.61 13.21 1.74
CA ASP A 266 10.98 13.24 2.25
C ASP A 266 11.10 13.97 3.59
N LYS A 267 10.18 14.90 3.89
CA LYS A 267 10.13 15.67 5.14
C LYS A 267 9.44 14.93 6.28
N GLY A 268 8.77 13.81 6.03
CA GLY A 268 8.11 12.98 7.02
C GLY A 268 6.69 12.59 6.63
N SER A 269 5.96 11.95 7.55
CA SER A 269 4.60 11.47 7.35
C SER A 269 3.60 12.22 8.22
N ALA A 270 2.36 12.32 7.75
CA ALA A 270 1.20 12.82 8.48
C ALA A 270 0.07 11.79 8.41
N SER A 271 -0.61 11.57 9.53
CA SER A 271 -1.77 10.68 9.62
C SER A 271 -3.03 11.49 9.92
N ILE A 272 -3.95 11.51 8.96
CA ILE A 272 -5.15 12.32 9.00
C ILE A 272 -6.36 11.40 9.05
N VAL A 273 -7.19 11.54 10.07
CA VAL A 273 -8.48 10.86 10.17
C VAL A 273 -9.54 11.73 9.50
N ILE A 274 -10.28 11.16 8.57
CA ILE A 274 -11.43 11.82 7.94
C ILE A 274 -12.69 11.08 8.37
N GLU A 275 -13.66 11.81 8.93
CA GLU A 275 -14.92 11.27 9.42
C GLU A 275 -16.10 12.01 8.80
N TYR A 276 -17.12 11.26 8.38
CA TYR A 276 -18.38 11.81 7.97
C TYR A 276 -19.40 11.76 9.10
N ASP A 277 -19.71 12.92 9.69
CA ASP A 277 -20.65 13.03 10.78
C ASP A 277 -22.10 13.07 10.25
N GLY A 278 -22.73 11.90 10.22
CA GLY A 278 -24.16 11.78 9.93
C GLY A 278 -25.00 12.50 10.98
N PHE A 279 -26.01 13.28 10.54
CA PHE A 279 -26.80 14.16 11.41
C PHE A 279 -27.48 13.42 12.58
N GLU A 280 -27.96 12.21 12.34
CA GLU A 280 -28.71 11.44 13.34
C GLU A 280 -27.84 10.78 14.40
N TYR A 281 -26.56 10.57 14.10
CA TYR A 281 -25.67 9.73 14.91
C TYR A 281 -24.60 10.50 15.67
N HIS A 282 -24.20 11.69 15.21
CA HIS A 282 -23.08 12.44 15.75
C HIS A 282 -23.45 13.75 16.43
N PHE A 283 -24.74 14.09 16.48
CA PHE A 283 -25.20 15.34 17.06
C PHE A 283 -26.26 15.12 18.14
N GLN A 284 -26.29 16.04 19.12
CA GLN A 284 -27.21 16.00 20.23
C GLN A 284 -28.66 16.10 19.74
N PRO A 285 -29.55 15.15 20.10
CA PRO A 285 -30.94 15.17 19.67
C PRO A 285 -31.69 16.38 20.27
N GLY A 286 -32.68 16.89 19.51
CA GLY A 286 -33.55 17.98 19.98
C GLY A 286 -32.95 19.38 20.00
N LYS A 287 -31.72 19.56 19.46
CA LYS A 287 -31.06 20.85 19.32
C LYS A 287 -31.30 21.45 17.93
N SER A 288 -31.38 22.79 17.85
CA SER A 288 -31.42 23.50 16.56
C SER A 288 -29.98 23.63 16.04
N ILE A 289 -29.60 22.71 15.14
CA ILE A 289 -28.23 22.60 14.60
C ILE A 289 -28.20 23.23 13.21
N ASN A 290 -27.24 24.12 13.00
CA ASN A 290 -27.01 24.82 11.74
C ASN A 290 -25.49 25.03 11.50
N VAL A 291 -25.14 25.69 10.39
CA VAL A 291 -23.75 25.96 9.99
C VAL A 291 -22.92 26.62 11.09
N GLY A 292 -23.53 27.49 11.92
CA GLY A 292 -22.82 28.21 12.99
C GLY A 292 -22.79 27.49 14.33
N THR A 293 -23.53 26.39 14.52
CA THR A 293 -23.70 25.72 15.81
C THR A 293 -23.37 24.24 15.81
N HIS A 294 -23.11 23.62 14.65
CA HIS A 294 -22.91 22.18 14.54
C HIS A 294 -21.75 21.66 15.39
N GLU A 295 -20.64 22.36 15.43
CA GLU A 295 -19.47 21.95 16.24
C GLU A 295 -19.79 21.92 17.76
N ARG A 296 -20.66 22.84 18.21
CA ARG A 296 -21.05 22.95 19.63
C ARG A 296 -21.93 21.80 20.10
N TYR A 297 -22.68 21.20 19.18
CA TYR A 297 -23.66 20.15 19.48
C TYR A 297 -23.23 18.75 19.04
N MET A 298 -21.95 18.52 18.83
CA MET A 298 -21.42 17.18 18.67
C MET A 298 -21.59 16.35 19.95
N LEU A 299 -21.64 15.04 19.82
CA LEU A 299 -21.70 14.13 20.95
C LEU A 299 -20.37 14.16 21.74
N GLU A 300 -20.46 14.10 23.06
CA GLU A 300 -19.28 14.09 23.94
C GLU A 300 -18.36 12.90 23.63
N SER A 301 -18.92 11.73 23.30
CA SER A 301 -18.16 10.54 22.90
C SER A 301 -17.30 10.75 21.66
N ASP A 302 -17.79 11.53 20.68
CA ASP A 302 -17.04 11.83 19.46
C ASP A 302 -15.91 12.82 19.73
N ILE A 303 -16.16 13.78 20.62
CA ILE A 303 -15.15 14.74 21.08
C ILE A 303 -14.05 13.99 21.86
N GLU A 304 -14.41 13.12 22.80
CA GLU A 304 -13.47 12.32 23.57
C GLU A 304 -12.61 11.43 22.66
N ARG A 305 -13.24 10.75 21.72
CA ARG A 305 -12.54 9.91 20.71
C ARG A 305 -11.53 10.74 19.92
N GLN A 306 -11.93 11.89 19.41
CA GLN A 306 -11.05 12.78 18.66
C GLN A 306 -9.87 13.24 19.51
N LEU A 307 -10.10 13.80 20.71
CA LEU A 307 -9.03 14.27 21.59
C LEU A 307 -8.06 13.16 21.95
N THR A 308 -8.56 11.95 22.19
CA THR A 308 -7.72 10.79 22.46
C THR A 308 -6.83 10.48 21.28
N LEU A 309 -7.37 10.37 20.06
CA LEU A 309 -6.59 10.06 18.87
C LEU A 309 -5.62 11.19 18.49
N GLU A 310 -6.01 12.46 18.70
CA GLU A 310 -5.10 13.60 18.54
C GLU A 310 -3.89 13.52 19.49
N SER A 311 -4.06 12.99 20.72
CA SER A 311 -2.95 12.77 21.65
C SER A 311 -1.94 11.73 21.14
N TYR A 312 -2.37 10.80 20.27
CA TYR A 312 -1.51 9.86 19.55
C TYR A 312 -0.90 10.42 18.26
N GLY A 313 -1.15 11.70 17.95
CA GLY A 313 -0.56 12.40 16.81
C GLY A 313 -1.40 12.40 15.54
N TYR A 314 -2.61 11.84 15.57
CA TYR A 314 -3.55 11.94 14.45
C TYR A 314 -4.09 13.35 14.30
N ARG A 315 -4.43 13.75 13.09
CA ARG A 315 -5.15 14.99 12.79
C ARG A 315 -6.53 14.65 12.26
N PHE A 316 -7.51 15.54 12.42
CA PHE A 316 -8.89 15.27 12.05
C PHE A 316 -9.42 16.23 11.00
N VAL A 317 -10.13 15.69 10.01
CA VAL A 317 -11.00 16.40 9.08
C VAL A 317 -12.40 15.83 9.22
N ARG A 318 -13.25 16.50 10.00
CA ARG A 318 -14.65 16.11 10.14
C ARG A 318 -15.49 16.82 9.10
N ILE A 319 -16.30 16.06 8.37
CA ILE A 319 -17.17 16.54 7.31
C ILE A 319 -18.61 16.16 7.60
N ASN A 320 -19.51 17.08 7.32
CA ASN A 320 -20.94 16.88 7.45
C ASN A 320 -21.69 17.82 6.50
N ARG A 321 -23.01 17.69 6.43
CA ARG A 321 -23.86 18.51 5.55
C ARG A 321 -23.76 20.02 5.79
N PHE A 322 -23.24 20.46 6.93
CA PHE A 322 -23.16 21.89 7.28
C PHE A 322 -21.84 22.52 6.85
N ASN A 323 -20.78 21.72 6.65
CA ASN A 323 -19.42 22.23 6.43
C ASN A 323 -18.78 21.80 5.09
N LEU A 324 -19.49 21.02 4.26
CA LEU A 324 -19.04 20.63 2.92
C LEU A 324 -19.30 21.70 1.84
N GLY A 325 -20.25 22.61 2.09
CA GLY A 325 -20.63 23.62 1.10
C GLY A 325 -21.31 23.02 -0.14
N ASN A 326 -21.28 23.78 -1.25
CA ASN A 326 -21.85 23.35 -2.53
C ASN A 326 -20.87 22.55 -3.40
N ASP A 327 -19.58 22.62 -3.10
CA ASP A 327 -18.50 21.89 -3.79
C ASP A 327 -17.66 21.11 -2.77
N PRO A 328 -18.04 19.85 -2.50
CA PRO A 328 -17.34 18.99 -1.56
C PRO A 328 -15.88 18.72 -1.94
N ILE A 329 -15.59 18.59 -3.24
CA ILE A 329 -14.26 18.25 -3.75
C ILE A 329 -13.27 19.37 -3.44
N THR A 330 -13.60 20.60 -3.84
CA THR A 330 -12.76 21.77 -3.55
C THR A 330 -12.63 22.00 -2.04
N THR A 331 -13.74 21.86 -1.28
CA THR A 331 -13.71 22.03 0.17
C THR A 331 -12.79 21.03 0.86
N LEU A 332 -12.81 19.77 0.45
CA LEU A 332 -11.93 18.73 0.97
C LEU A 332 -10.47 18.98 0.60
N SER A 333 -10.22 19.32 -0.67
CA SER A 333 -8.88 19.63 -1.16
C SER A 333 -8.23 20.76 -0.36
N ASP A 334 -8.95 21.86 -0.17
CA ASP A 334 -8.47 23.01 0.60
C ASP A 334 -8.19 22.68 2.07
N ARG A 335 -9.01 21.83 2.68
CA ARG A 335 -8.81 21.42 4.07
C ARG A 335 -7.61 20.52 4.24
N LEU A 336 -7.44 19.56 3.34
CA LEU A 336 -6.30 18.65 3.35
C LEU A 336 -4.99 19.41 3.11
N SER A 337 -4.94 20.28 2.11
CA SER A 337 -3.76 21.10 1.81
C SER A 337 -3.37 21.96 3.00
N ARG A 338 -4.32 22.71 3.59
CA ARG A 338 -4.03 23.54 4.77
C ARG A 338 -3.54 22.73 5.97
N LEU A 339 -4.11 21.54 6.18
CA LEU A 339 -3.73 20.68 7.30
C LEU A 339 -2.31 20.15 7.11
N VAL A 340 -1.96 19.76 5.90
CA VAL A 340 -0.61 19.30 5.56
C VAL A 340 0.39 20.45 5.69
N ASP A 341 0.08 21.64 5.18
CA ASP A 341 0.92 22.84 5.33
C ASP A 341 1.19 23.18 6.82
N GLN A 342 0.16 23.05 7.67
CA GLN A 342 0.30 23.25 9.11
C GLN A 342 1.23 22.20 9.74
N ILE A 343 1.08 20.93 9.37
CA ILE A 343 1.90 19.84 9.90
C ILE A 343 3.37 20.00 9.45
N GLU A 344 3.60 20.37 8.22
CA GLU A 344 4.95 20.65 7.71
C GLU A 344 5.57 21.87 8.41
N GLY A 345 4.82 22.95 8.57
CA GLY A 345 5.26 24.13 9.31
C GLY A 345 5.55 23.86 10.78
N GLU A 346 4.75 23.04 11.48
CA GLU A 346 5.01 22.63 12.86
C GLU A 346 6.30 21.79 13.00
N LYS A 347 6.59 20.94 11.99
CA LYS A 347 7.82 20.13 11.98
C LYS A 347 9.05 20.98 11.73
N ASP A 348 8.96 21.95 10.83
CA ASP A 348 10.06 22.89 10.56
C ASP A 348 10.41 23.72 11.82
N VAL A 349 9.40 24.17 12.57
CA VAL A 349 9.59 24.89 13.85
C VAL A 349 10.25 23.98 14.88
N LYS A 350 9.74 22.75 15.06
CA LYS A 350 10.35 21.78 15.99
C LYS A 350 11.77 21.41 15.62
N ALA A 351 12.06 21.21 14.33
CA ALA A 351 13.39 20.94 13.86
C ALA A 351 14.35 22.12 14.15
N VAL A 352 13.89 23.36 13.97
CA VAL A 352 14.65 24.57 14.31
C VAL A 352 14.86 24.67 15.83
N GLU A 353 13.82 24.39 16.64
CA GLU A 353 13.94 24.37 18.10
C GLU A 353 14.88 23.27 18.60
N GLU A 354 14.83 22.07 18.02
CA GLU A 354 15.77 20.99 18.31
C GLU A 354 17.20 21.35 17.93
N VAL A 355 17.41 21.92 16.76
CA VAL A 355 18.74 22.41 16.33
C VAL A 355 19.23 23.53 17.25
N GLN A 356 18.36 24.46 17.68
CA GLN A 356 18.69 25.50 18.64
C GLN A 356 18.97 24.94 20.04
N ALA A 357 18.19 23.96 20.49
CA ALA A 357 18.40 23.25 21.74
C ALA A 357 19.72 22.45 21.72
N ILE A 358 20.04 21.79 20.61
CA ILE A 358 21.32 21.10 20.40
C ILE A 358 22.47 22.11 20.37
N ALA A 359 22.32 23.21 19.64
CA ALA A 359 23.32 24.28 19.59
C ALA A 359 23.51 24.97 20.95
N GLY A 360 22.41 25.28 21.67
CA GLY A 360 22.43 25.79 23.01
C GLY A 360 22.99 24.81 24.02
N GLY A 361 22.68 23.51 23.86
CA GLY A 361 23.24 22.44 24.71
C GLY A 361 24.72 22.15 24.43
N LEU A 362 25.19 22.39 23.19
CA LEU A 362 26.62 22.30 22.82
C LEU A 362 27.45 23.47 23.41
N ALA A 363 26.85 24.66 23.51
CA ALA A 363 27.50 25.81 24.12
C ALA A 363 27.73 25.66 25.64
N SER A 364 27.01 24.78 26.31
CA SER A 364 27.11 24.49 27.76
C SER A 364 27.87 23.19 28.10
N LYS A 365 28.27 22.39 27.11
CA LYS A 365 28.99 21.13 27.35
C LYS A 365 30.48 21.33 27.10
N GLU A 366 31.26 21.41 28.20
CA GLU A 366 32.70 21.30 28.11
C GLU A 366 33.09 20.02 27.39
N LEU A 367 33.74 20.14 26.25
CA LEU A 367 34.27 19.03 25.46
C LEU A 367 35.63 18.62 26.03
N LYS A 368 35.87 17.32 26.17
CA LYS A 368 37.09 16.77 26.74
C LYS A 368 37.70 15.67 25.83
N PRO A 369 39.02 15.69 25.63
CA PRO A 369 39.67 14.60 24.91
C PRO A 369 39.80 13.36 25.81
N CYS A 370 39.49 12.20 25.24
CA CYS A 370 39.70 10.91 25.87
C CYS A 370 41.19 10.51 25.79
N THR A 371 41.85 10.24 26.92
CA THR A 371 43.27 9.87 26.94
C THR A 371 43.58 8.50 26.33
N LYS A 372 42.57 7.69 26.01
CA LYS A 372 42.75 6.36 25.40
C LYS A 372 42.47 6.31 23.90
N CYS A 373 41.40 6.96 23.40
CA CYS A 373 41.06 6.95 21.98
C CYS A 373 41.29 8.28 21.28
N ASN A 374 41.68 9.28 21.99
CA ASN A 374 41.93 10.68 21.53
C ASN A 374 40.69 11.37 20.90
N CYS A 375 39.51 10.76 21.02
CA CYS A 375 38.27 11.37 20.55
C CYS A 375 37.81 12.47 21.48
N ILE A 376 37.43 13.62 20.94
CA ILE A 376 36.80 14.71 21.70
C ILE A 376 35.33 14.35 21.93
N ARG A 377 34.89 14.37 23.18
CA ARG A 377 33.52 13.99 23.58
C ARG A 377 32.99 14.92 24.66
N PRO A 378 31.65 14.99 24.83
CA PRO A 378 31.05 15.71 25.95
C PRO A 378 31.57 15.20 27.33
N GLN A 379 31.70 16.08 28.27
CA GLN A 379 32.21 15.74 29.63
C GLN A 379 31.36 14.66 30.32
N SER A 380 30.05 14.60 30.01
CA SER A 380 29.14 13.54 30.47
C SER A 380 29.58 12.12 30.11
N ASP A 381 30.25 11.95 28.95
CA ASP A 381 30.74 10.65 28.49
C ASP A 381 31.93 10.13 29.32
N PHE A 382 32.47 10.92 30.22
CA PHE A 382 33.57 10.60 31.14
C PHE A 382 33.11 10.38 32.57
N PHE A 383 31.82 10.54 32.85
CA PHE A 383 31.29 10.30 34.20
C PHE A 383 31.35 8.82 34.54
N ASP A 384 32.02 8.51 35.64
CA ASP A 384 32.14 7.12 36.15
C ASP A 384 31.54 7.07 37.55
N PRO A 385 30.41 6.36 37.72
CA PRO A 385 29.75 6.25 39.02
C PRO A 385 30.57 5.47 40.06
N ALA A 386 31.58 4.71 39.64
CA ALA A 386 32.43 3.94 40.54
C ALA A 386 33.60 4.74 41.13
N LEU A 387 33.85 5.95 40.64
CA LEU A 387 34.89 6.82 41.16
C LEU A 387 34.42 7.58 42.42
N ASN A 388 35.38 8.04 43.17
CA ASN A 388 35.16 8.86 44.39
C ASN A 388 34.27 8.18 45.44
N GLY A 389 34.58 6.91 45.75
CA GLY A 389 33.85 6.16 46.81
C GLY A 389 32.41 5.81 46.47
N GLY A 390 32.03 5.76 45.17
CA GLY A 390 30.67 5.45 44.70
C GLY A 390 29.78 6.69 44.50
N THR A 391 30.29 7.90 44.71
CA THR A 391 29.56 9.15 44.45
C THR A 391 29.67 9.61 42.98
N GLY A 392 30.56 8.97 42.19
CA GLY A 392 30.81 9.28 40.80
C GLY A 392 31.76 10.47 40.59
N ALA A 393 32.54 10.43 39.55
CA ALA A 393 33.41 11.54 39.11
C ALA A 393 33.70 11.50 37.58
N ILE A 394 34.17 12.64 37.05
CA ILE A 394 34.57 12.75 35.66
C ILE A 394 35.99 12.22 35.47
N GLY A 395 36.10 11.07 34.79
CA GLY A 395 37.37 10.41 34.50
C GLY A 395 38.14 11.02 33.33
N ARG A 396 39.31 10.44 32.99
CA ARG A 396 40.12 10.82 31.83
C ARG A 396 39.86 9.93 30.61
N VAL A 397 39.18 8.80 30.79
CA VAL A 397 38.89 7.83 29.74
C VAL A 397 37.38 7.76 29.58
N CYS A 398 36.90 7.87 28.35
CA CYS A 398 35.46 7.83 28.08
C CYS A 398 34.86 6.43 28.37
N MET A 399 33.54 6.40 28.70
CA MET A 399 32.84 5.18 29.08
C MET A 399 32.89 4.09 27.99
N ALA A 400 32.91 4.45 26.70
CA ALA A 400 33.07 3.50 25.61
C ALA A 400 34.41 2.74 25.68
N CYS A 401 35.51 3.44 25.96
CA CYS A 401 36.82 2.81 26.15
C CYS A 401 36.90 1.97 27.41
N LYS A 402 36.20 2.34 28.48
CA LYS A 402 36.10 1.54 29.72
C LYS A 402 35.34 0.25 29.50
N ARG A 403 34.18 0.31 28.82
CA ARG A 403 33.37 -0.86 28.46
C ARG A 403 34.14 -1.84 27.55
N ALA A 404 34.86 -1.33 26.54
CA ALA A 404 35.70 -2.15 25.67
C ALA A 404 36.81 -2.89 26.46
N ALA A 405 37.44 -2.23 27.44
CA ALA A 405 38.45 -2.84 28.29
C ALA A 405 37.89 -3.89 29.27
N GLN A 406 36.65 -3.71 29.76
CA GLN A 406 35.96 -4.70 30.58
C GLN A 406 35.59 -5.96 29.78
N LEU A 407 35.08 -5.78 28.53
CA LEU A 407 34.78 -6.91 27.64
C LEU A 407 36.03 -7.71 27.27
N GLN A 408 37.17 -7.05 27.05
CA GLN A 408 38.45 -7.73 26.81
C GLN A 408 38.98 -8.50 28.04
N LYS A 409 38.66 -8.04 29.28
CA LYS A 409 39.02 -8.76 30.51
C LYS A 409 38.12 -9.96 30.81
N ALA A 410 36.84 -9.89 30.37
CA ALA A 410 35.89 -10.99 30.55
C ALA A 410 36.08 -12.11 29.49
N ALA A 411 36.79 -11.83 28.41
CA ALA A 411 37.10 -12.79 27.34
C ALA A 411 38.46 -13.51 27.53
N LYS A 412 39.20 -13.19 28.59
CA LYS A 412 40.40 -13.90 29.06
C LYS A 412 40.11 -14.71 30.31
#